data_18150a69c0e8df1288e92501f8bef343
#
_entry.id   18150a69c0e8df1288e92501f8bef343
#
_cell.length_a   1.000
_cell.length_b   1.000
_cell.length_c   1.000
_cell.angle_alpha   90.00
_cell.angle_beta   90.00
_cell.angle_gamma   90.00
#
_symmetry.space_group_name_H-M   'P 1'
#
loop_
_entity.id
_entity.type
_entity.pdbx_description
1 polymer ?
#
loop_
_entity_poly.entity_id
_entity_poly.type
_entity_poly.pdbx_seq_one_letter_code
_entity_poly.pdbx_strand_id
1 'polypeptide(L)'
;MTLEEQILKATDPALTTENWQFILDVCDEISADPERNIPAAMRIFKQRLAQKDANIVLRLLTLLVAAGENCGSRMQQEIASLAFLKDSLLARLGDRKVHKELKFRIAEVIEQLDKSFKKDPSLKAVADAYAKVRLKYPQYLKLPPSKPAKTEMTVQDRKN
;
A
#
# COMPACT_ATOMS: atom_id res chain seq x y z
N MET A 1 2.22 -2.54 23.95
CA MET A 1 2.16 -3.30 22.68
C MET A 1 3.30 -2.84 21.79
N THR A 2 4.06 -3.78 21.24
CA THR A 2 5.19 -3.44 20.36
C THR A 2 4.69 -2.98 19.00
N LEU A 3 5.57 -2.32 18.24
CA LEU A 3 5.25 -1.93 16.87
C LEU A 3 4.85 -3.14 16.03
N GLU A 4 5.60 -4.24 16.16
CA GLU A 4 5.27 -5.46 15.42
C GLU A 4 3.87 -5.97 15.76
N GLU A 5 3.54 -6.02 17.04
CA GLU A 5 2.20 -6.45 17.46
C GLU A 5 1.11 -5.53 16.91
N GLN A 6 1.37 -4.23 16.88
CA GLN A 6 0.41 -3.27 16.33
C GLN A 6 0.21 -3.47 14.83
N ILE A 7 1.30 -3.74 14.09
CA ILE A 7 1.20 -4.00 12.66
C ILE A 7 0.45 -5.32 12.40
N LEU A 8 0.76 -6.35 13.17
CA LEU A 8 0.06 -7.63 13.04
C LEU A 8 -1.44 -7.48 13.30
N LYS A 9 -1.79 -6.68 14.29
CA LYS A 9 -3.19 -6.42 14.63
C LYS A 9 -3.91 -5.67 13.52
N ALA A 10 -3.26 -4.66 12.94
CA ALA A 10 -3.83 -3.86 11.86
C ALA A 10 -3.98 -4.65 10.56
N THR A 11 -3.22 -5.74 10.41
CA THR A 11 -3.23 -6.58 9.20
C THR A 11 -3.75 -7.99 9.47
N ASP A 12 -4.52 -8.17 10.53
CA ASP A 12 -5.08 -9.47 10.89
C ASP A 12 -6.05 -9.92 9.81
N PRO A 13 -5.87 -11.13 9.25
CA PRO A 13 -6.77 -11.61 8.19
C PRO A 13 -8.20 -11.85 8.67
N ALA A 14 -8.42 -11.93 9.97
CA ALA A 14 -9.77 -12.09 10.52
C ALA A 14 -10.59 -10.80 10.46
N LEU A 15 -9.95 -9.65 10.21
CA LEU A 15 -10.68 -8.39 10.05
C LEU A 15 -11.52 -8.45 8.77
N THR A 16 -12.80 -8.10 8.88
CA THR A 16 -13.70 -8.08 7.72
C THR A 16 -13.48 -6.83 6.86
N THR A 17 -12.93 -5.78 7.47
CA THR A 17 -12.58 -4.54 6.76
C THR A 17 -11.41 -3.90 7.50
N GLU A 18 -10.89 -2.80 6.96
CA GLU A 18 -9.82 -2.06 7.62
C GLU A 18 -10.27 -1.53 8.96
N ASN A 19 -9.40 -1.57 9.94
CA ASN A 19 -9.63 -0.93 11.24
C ASN A 19 -8.75 0.31 11.31
N TRP A 20 -9.36 1.47 11.13
CA TRP A 20 -8.62 2.73 11.04
C TRP A 20 -7.97 3.13 12.35
N GLN A 21 -8.55 2.74 13.50
CA GLN A 21 -7.88 3.00 14.77
C GLN A 21 -6.56 2.25 14.87
N PHE A 22 -6.55 0.98 14.46
CA PHE A 22 -5.31 0.19 14.47
C PHE A 22 -4.29 0.77 13.51
N ILE A 23 -4.73 1.23 12.33
CA ILE A 23 -3.85 1.85 11.34
C ILE A 23 -3.22 3.12 11.89
N LEU A 24 -4.03 3.99 12.50
CA LEU A 24 -3.53 5.23 13.06
C LEU A 24 -2.60 4.99 14.25
N ASP A 25 -2.88 3.97 15.06
CA ASP A 25 -1.98 3.58 16.15
C ASP A 25 -0.59 3.22 15.64
N VAL A 26 -0.50 2.49 14.52
CA VAL A 26 0.77 2.16 13.89
C VAL A 26 1.49 3.43 13.43
N CYS A 27 0.77 4.32 12.76
CA CYS A 27 1.36 5.56 12.28
C CYS A 27 1.88 6.42 13.42
N ASP A 28 1.14 6.49 14.52
CA ASP A 28 1.57 7.25 15.71
C ASP A 28 2.83 6.64 16.32
N GLU A 29 2.88 5.31 16.40
CA GLU A 29 4.06 4.62 16.95
C GLU A 29 5.29 4.87 16.09
N ILE A 30 5.15 4.79 14.78
CA ILE A 30 6.25 5.07 13.86
C ILE A 30 6.74 6.50 14.05
N SER A 31 5.81 7.45 14.14
CA SER A 31 6.14 8.87 14.24
C SER A 31 6.75 9.25 15.60
N ALA A 32 6.50 8.44 16.64
CA ALA A 32 7.04 8.71 17.98
C ALA A 32 8.56 8.59 18.03
N ASP A 33 9.15 7.70 17.23
CA ASP A 33 10.60 7.53 17.14
C ASP A 33 10.95 7.05 15.73
N PRO A 34 10.98 7.98 14.76
CA PRO A 34 11.16 7.61 13.36
C PRO A 34 12.47 6.88 13.06
N GLU A 35 13.57 7.28 13.69
CA GLU A 35 14.86 6.66 13.43
C GLU A 35 14.86 5.18 13.74
N ARG A 36 14.23 4.81 14.84
CA ARG A 36 14.15 3.42 15.27
C ARG A 36 13.03 2.68 14.58
N ASN A 37 11.87 3.32 14.45
CA ASN A 37 10.65 2.63 14.06
C ASN A 37 10.46 2.52 12.55
N ILE A 38 11.01 3.43 11.74
CA ILE A 38 10.87 3.33 10.30
C ILE A 38 11.57 2.09 9.74
N PRO A 39 12.85 1.82 10.07
CA PRO A 39 13.49 0.58 9.59
C PRO A 39 12.76 -0.68 10.06
N ALA A 40 12.31 -0.68 11.32
CA ALA A 40 11.57 -1.82 11.86
C ALA A 40 10.26 -2.03 11.12
N ALA A 41 9.51 -0.95 10.88
CA ALA A 41 8.24 -1.01 10.16
C ALA A 41 8.45 -1.54 8.73
N MET A 42 9.46 -1.03 8.03
CA MET A 42 9.71 -1.48 6.65
C MET A 42 10.04 -2.96 6.59
N ARG A 43 10.81 -3.46 7.54
CA ARG A 43 11.11 -4.90 7.62
C ARG A 43 9.83 -5.71 7.78
N ILE A 44 8.95 -5.28 8.68
CA ILE A 44 7.70 -5.99 8.94
C ILE A 44 6.73 -5.85 7.75
N PHE A 45 6.67 -4.67 7.14
CA PHE A 45 5.84 -4.45 5.95
C PHE A 45 6.24 -5.41 4.82
N LYS A 46 7.54 -5.57 4.58
CA LYS A 46 8.02 -6.51 3.56
C LYS A 46 7.57 -7.94 3.86
N GLN A 47 7.65 -8.34 5.12
CA GLN A 47 7.22 -9.68 5.53
C GLN A 47 5.73 -9.89 5.32
N ARG A 48 4.92 -8.89 5.68
CA ARG A 48 3.47 -9.00 5.51
C ARG A 48 3.06 -8.98 4.05
N LEU A 49 3.75 -8.18 3.22
CA LEU A 49 3.48 -8.15 1.78
C LEU A 49 3.84 -9.46 1.09
N ALA A 50 4.74 -10.25 1.68
CA ALA A 50 5.17 -11.52 1.11
C ALA A 50 4.28 -12.70 1.54
N GLN A 51 3.28 -12.47 2.38
CA GLN A 51 2.40 -13.53 2.85
C GLN A 51 1.52 -14.06 1.73
N LYS A 52 1.15 -15.34 1.83
CA LYS A 52 0.26 -15.97 0.84
C LYS A 52 -1.20 -15.59 1.04
N ASP A 53 -1.58 -15.25 2.27
CA ASP A 53 -2.95 -14.88 2.58
C ASP A 53 -3.23 -13.49 2.01
N ALA A 54 -4.12 -13.43 1.02
CA ALA A 54 -4.43 -12.18 0.33
C ALA A 54 -5.01 -11.13 1.28
N ASN A 55 -5.74 -11.57 2.32
CA ASN A 55 -6.32 -10.61 3.27
C ASN A 55 -5.25 -9.88 4.06
N ILE A 56 -4.18 -10.56 4.43
CA ILE A 56 -3.05 -9.91 5.11
C ILE A 56 -2.45 -8.84 4.21
N VAL A 57 -2.20 -9.20 2.95
CA VAL A 57 -1.56 -8.29 2.00
C VAL A 57 -2.48 -7.09 1.72
N LEU A 58 -3.77 -7.31 1.55
CA LEU A 58 -4.72 -6.22 1.34
C LEU A 58 -4.74 -5.24 2.51
N ARG A 59 -4.76 -5.76 3.74
CA ARG A 59 -4.75 -4.90 4.93
C ARG A 59 -3.43 -4.14 5.04
N LEU A 60 -2.32 -4.81 4.70
CA LEU A 60 -1.01 -4.14 4.72
C LEU A 60 -0.93 -3.03 3.69
N LEU A 61 -1.49 -3.24 2.50
CA LEU A 61 -1.48 -2.20 1.46
C LEU A 61 -2.20 -0.94 1.92
N THR A 62 -3.33 -1.07 2.61
CA THR A 62 -4.02 0.09 3.18
C THR A 62 -3.16 0.79 4.23
N LEU A 63 -2.52 0.02 5.09
CA LEU A 63 -1.59 0.56 6.09
C LEU A 63 -0.41 1.28 5.42
N LEU A 64 0.12 0.72 4.35
CA LEU A 64 1.24 1.30 3.62
C LEU A 64 0.90 2.69 3.08
N VAL A 65 -0.28 2.83 2.47
CA VAL A 65 -0.73 4.12 1.96
C VAL A 65 -0.87 5.12 3.11
N ALA A 66 -1.48 4.69 4.21
CA ALA A 66 -1.65 5.56 5.38
C ALA A 66 -0.30 6.00 5.96
N ALA A 67 0.66 5.09 6.04
CA ALA A 67 2.00 5.42 6.53
C ALA A 67 2.68 6.43 5.61
N GLY A 68 2.52 6.28 4.30
CA GLY A 68 3.07 7.22 3.33
C GLY A 68 2.49 8.61 3.46
N GLU A 69 1.24 8.71 3.91
CA GLU A 69 0.57 10.00 4.07
C GLU A 69 0.79 10.64 5.43
N ASN A 70 1.08 9.85 6.47
CA ASN A 70 1.05 10.34 7.84
C ASN A 70 2.37 10.26 8.61
N CYS A 71 3.37 9.55 8.10
CA CYS A 71 4.60 9.31 8.88
C CYS A 71 5.81 10.13 8.42
N GLY A 72 5.60 11.13 7.58
CA GLY A 72 6.63 12.10 7.22
C GLY A 72 7.52 11.69 6.05
N SER A 73 8.41 12.60 5.67
CA SER A 73 9.20 12.46 4.45
C SER A 73 10.17 11.29 4.49
N ARG A 74 10.71 10.98 5.65
CA ARG A 74 11.64 9.86 5.79
C ARG A 74 10.97 8.53 5.50
N MET A 75 9.72 8.36 5.98
CA MET A 75 8.94 7.17 5.67
C MET A 75 8.63 7.11 4.17
N GLN A 76 8.30 8.23 3.58
CA GLN A 76 8.04 8.31 2.15
C GLN A 76 9.24 7.88 1.33
N GLN A 77 10.45 8.29 1.74
CA GLN A 77 11.67 7.90 1.04
C GLN A 77 11.92 6.39 1.10
N GLU A 78 11.61 5.77 2.25
CA GLU A 78 11.75 4.32 2.38
C GLU A 78 10.75 3.57 1.52
N ILE A 79 9.51 4.03 1.47
CA ILE A 79 8.49 3.44 0.61
C ILE A 79 8.85 3.63 -0.86
N ALA A 80 9.43 4.78 -1.20
CA ALA A 80 9.80 5.12 -2.58
C ALA A 80 11.15 4.55 -2.99
N SER A 81 11.73 3.63 -2.22
CA SER A 81 12.98 3.03 -2.60
C SER A 81 12.77 2.05 -3.77
N LEU A 82 13.76 2.02 -4.66
CA LEU A 82 13.69 1.17 -5.84
C LEU A 82 13.52 -0.30 -5.48
N ALA A 83 14.29 -0.77 -4.49
CA ALA A 83 14.24 -2.17 -4.07
C ALA A 83 12.87 -2.54 -3.51
N PHE A 84 12.30 -1.69 -2.65
CA PHE A 84 10.99 -1.98 -2.06
C PHE A 84 9.91 -2.04 -3.14
N LEU A 85 9.86 -1.04 -4.01
CA LEU A 85 8.86 -0.97 -5.07
C LEU A 85 8.95 -2.17 -6.00
N LYS A 86 10.17 -2.55 -6.36
CA LYS A 86 10.39 -3.68 -7.28
C LYS A 86 10.06 -5.00 -6.62
N ASP A 87 10.64 -5.27 -5.47
CA ASP A 87 10.60 -6.61 -4.87
C ASP A 87 9.30 -6.88 -4.14
N SER A 88 8.71 -5.87 -3.51
CA SER A 88 7.53 -6.07 -2.68
C SER A 88 6.22 -5.76 -3.38
N LEU A 89 6.23 -4.95 -4.44
CA LEU A 89 5.02 -4.56 -5.13
C LEU A 89 5.01 -5.00 -6.60
N LEU A 90 5.95 -4.53 -7.40
CA LEU A 90 5.93 -4.82 -8.85
C LEU A 90 6.08 -6.31 -9.14
N ALA A 91 6.92 -7.01 -8.38
CA ALA A 91 7.13 -8.45 -8.60
C ALA A 91 5.85 -9.25 -8.45
N ARG A 92 4.94 -8.78 -7.61
CA ARG A 92 3.67 -9.47 -7.37
C ARG A 92 2.74 -9.38 -8.58
N LEU A 93 2.87 -8.34 -9.37
CA LEU A 93 2.03 -8.16 -10.57
C LEU A 93 2.34 -9.19 -11.65
N GLY A 94 3.58 -9.66 -11.71
CA GLY A 94 3.99 -10.66 -12.67
C GLY A 94 3.91 -12.10 -12.17
N ASP A 95 3.54 -12.31 -10.92
CA ASP A 95 3.51 -13.62 -10.31
C ASP A 95 2.17 -14.30 -10.56
N ARG A 96 2.19 -15.43 -11.25
CA ARG A 96 0.98 -16.19 -11.60
C ARG A 96 0.20 -16.67 -10.38
N LYS A 97 0.88 -16.86 -9.26
CA LYS A 97 0.25 -17.37 -8.04
C LYS A 97 -0.54 -16.32 -7.29
N VAL A 98 -0.33 -15.04 -7.63
CA VAL A 98 -1.02 -13.94 -6.96
C VAL A 98 -2.40 -13.74 -7.58
N HIS A 99 -3.40 -13.63 -6.72
CA HIS A 99 -4.79 -13.45 -7.13
C HIS A 99 -4.96 -12.14 -7.90
N LYS A 100 -5.82 -12.17 -8.90
CA LYS A 100 -6.10 -11.02 -9.75
C LYS A 100 -6.59 -9.81 -8.95
N GLU A 101 -7.47 -10.02 -7.98
CA GLU A 101 -7.99 -8.94 -7.15
C GLU A 101 -6.88 -8.25 -6.37
N LEU A 102 -5.91 -9.01 -5.89
CA LEU A 102 -4.77 -8.44 -5.19
C LEU A 102 -3.91 -7.62 -6.15
N LYS A 103 -3.74 -8.09 -7.38
CA LYS A 103 -2.99 -7.34 -8.39
C LYS A 103 -3.64 -6.00 -8.71
N PHE A 104 -4.97 -5.96 -8.83
CA PHE A 104 -5.68 -4.69 -9.01
C PHE A 104 -5.38 -3.74 -7.86
N ARG A 105 -5.42 -4.24 -6.64
CA ARG A 105 -5.15 -3.38 -5.48
C ARG A 105 -3.71 -2.90 -5.43
N ILE A 106 -2.75 -3.75 -5.76
CA ILE A 106 -1.33 -3.36 -5.80
C ILE A 106 -1.13 -2.25 -6.83
N ALA A 107 -1.68 -2.40 -8.03
CA ALA A 107 -1.56 -1.37 -9.07
C ALA A 107 -2.20 -0.06 -8.62
N GLU A 108 -3.37 -0.14 -7.98
CA GLU A 108 -4.05 1.04 -7.45
C GLU A 108 -3.21 1.74 -6.39
N VAL A 109 -2.56 0.97 -5.52
CA VAL A 109 -1.71 1.55 -4.47
C VAL A 109 -0.51 2.28 -5.09
N ILE A 110 0.11 1.69 -6.10
CA ILE A 110 1.23 2.36 -6.79
C ILE A 110 0.75 3.68 -7.40
N GLU A 111 -0.44 3.68 -8.00
CA GLU A 111 -1.01 4.91 -8.54
C GLU A 111 -1.29 5.94 -7.45
N GLN A 112 -1.84 5.51 -6.31
CA GLN A 112 -2.09 6.40 -5.18
C GLN A 112 -0.80 7.00 -4.62
N LEU A 113 0.23 6.17 -4.50
CA LEU A 113 1.54 6.66 -4.03
C LEU A 113 2.13 7.66 -5.02
N ASP A 114 1.99 7.41 -6.31
CA ASP A 114 2.48 8.34 -7.32
C ASP A 114 1.81 9.70 -7.17
N LYS A 115 0.50 9.73 -6.99
CA LYS A 115 -0.22 10.98 -6.80
C LYS A 115 0.20 11.71 -5.53
N SER A 116 0.36 10.96 -4.44
CA SER A 116 0.73 11.56 -3.15
C SER A 116 2.15 12.09 -3.12
N PHE A 117 3.06 11.45 -3.88
CA PHE A 117 4.48 11.77 -3.81
C PHE A 117 4.96 12.62 -5.00
N LYS A 118 4.06 13.01 -5.87
CA LYS A 118 4.40 13.65 -7.14
C LYS A 118 5.17 14.95 -7.01
N LYS A 119 4.93 15.69 -5.93
CA LYS A 119 5.55 17.01 -5.74
C LYS A 119 7.00 16.94 -5.28
N ASP A 120 7.46 15.77 -4.83
CA ASP A 120 8.80 15.60 -4.31
C ASP A 120 9.66 14.83 -5.30
N PRO A 121 10.62 15.51 -5.99
CA PRO A 121 11.47 14.83 -6.97
C PRO A 121 12.32 13.71 -6.39
N SER A 122 12.61 13.74 -5.08
CA SER A 122 13.40 12.67 -4.45
C SER A 122 12.63 11.36 -4.37
N LEU A 123 11.32 11.39 -4.62
CA LEU A 123 10.47 10.20 -4.59
C LEU A 123 10.12 9.69 -5.99
N LYS A 124 10.88 10.09 -6.99
CA LYS A 124 10.59 9.78 -8.40
C LYS A 124 10.56 8.28 -8.71
N ALA A 125 11.14 7.45 -7.86
CA ALA A 125 11.10 6.01 -8.09
C ALA A 125 9.66 5.49 -8.12
N VAL A 126 8.74 6.14 -7.41
CA VAL A 126 7.32 5.78 -7.46
C VAL A 126 6.74 6.11 -8.85
N ALA A 127 7.10 7.26 -9.42
CA ALA A 127 6.66 7.61 -10.77
C ALA A 127 7.18 6.59 -11.79
N ASP A 128 8.43 6.15 -11.64
CA ASP A 128 9.01 5.13 -12.51
C ASP A 128 8.28 3.80 -12.35
N ALA A 129 7.94 3.43 -11.12
CA ALA A 129 7.17 2.21 -10.87
C ALA A 129 5.78 2.27 -11.51
N TYR A 130 5.11 3.42 -11.38
CA TYR A 130 3.80 3.61 -11.98
C TYR A 130 3.89 3.56 -13.52
N ALA A 131 4.93 4.15 -14.11
CA ALA A 131 5.15 4.07 -15.54
C ALA A 131 5.31 2.62 -15.99
N LYS A 132 5.99 1.81 -15.20
CA LYS A 132 6.17 0.40 -15.49
C LYS A 132 4.85 -0.36 -15.43
N VAL A 133 3.99 -0.04 -14.47
CA VAL A 133 2.65 -0.64 -14.39
C VAL A 133 1.85 -0.29 -15.64
N ARG A 134 1.88 0.98 -16.06
CA ARG A 134 1.16 1.39 -17.27
C ARG A 134 1.66 0.68 -18.52
N LEU A 135 2.95 0.40 -18.56
CA LEU A 135 3.56 -0.23 -19.74
C LEU A 135 3.34 -1.75 -19.76
N LYS A 136 3.56 -2.42 -18.64
CA LYS A 136 3.54 -3.89 -18.58
C LYS A 136 2.25 -4.47 -18.06
N TYR A 137 1.52 -3.75 -17.19
CA TYR A 137 0.35 -4.28 -16.50
C TYR A 137 -0.84 -3.32 -16.55
N PRO A 138 -1.12 -2.71 -17.72
CA PRO A 138 -2.20 -1.72 -17.80
C PRO A 138 -3.57 -2.30 -17.46
N GLN A 139 -3.74 -3.61 -17.60
CA GLN A 139 -5.00 -4.28 -17.29
C GLN A 139 -5.38 -4.14 -15.81
N TYR A 140 -4.42 -3.95 -14.93
CA TYR A 140 -4.69 -3.84 -13.49
C TYR A 140 -4.97 -2.40 -13.04
N LEU A 141 -4.78 -1.43 -13.92
CA LEU A 141 -5.13 -0.04 -13.64
C LEU A 141 -6.58 0.28 -13.97
N LYS A 142 -7.25 -0.62 -14.69
CA LYS A 142 -8.65 -0.45 -15.00
C LYS A 142 -9.47 -1.03 -13.87
N LEU A 143 -10.18 -0.18 -13.15
CA LEU A 143 -11.03 -0.65 -12.07
C LEU A 143 -12.12 -1.54 -12.63
N PRO A 144 -12.49 -2.60 -11.90
CA PRO A 144 -13.63 -3.40 -12.28
C PRO A 144 -14.87 -2.51 -12.36
N PRO A 145 -15.73 -2.71 -13.31
CA PRO A 145 -16.91 -1.85 -13.49
C PRO A 145 -17.81 -1.79 -12.27
N SER A 146 -17.72 -2.71 -11.37
CA SER A 146 -18.55 -2.79 -10.18
C SER A 146 -18.11 -1.88 -9.07
N LYS A 147 -17.31 -1.18 -9.25
CA LYS A 147 -16.97 -0.54 -8.04
C LYS A 147 -17.45 0.69 -7.68
N PRO A 148 -17.93 0.55 -7.89
CA PRO A 148 -18.22 1.64 -7.65
C PRO A 148 -18.15 1.87 -6.48
N ALA A 149 -17.75 1.48 -6.64
CA ALA A 149 -18.01 1.94 -6.03
C ALA A 149 -17.80 2.15 -5.21
N LYS A 150 -17.67 2.21 -5.24
CA LYS A 150 -17.87 2.66 -4.90
C LYS A 150 -18.14 3.22 -4.49
N THR A 151 -18.02 3.13 -4.70
CA THR A 151 -18.69 3.92 -4.79
C THR A 151 -19.07 4.34 -4.58
N GLU A 152 -19.00 4.33 -4.82
CA GLU A 152 -19.82 5.02 -5.08
C GLU A 152 -20.17 5.42 -5.01
N MET A 153 -19.88 5.42 -5.18
CA MET A 153 -20.59 6.04 -5.45
C MET A 153 -20.86 6.42 -5.48
N THR A 154 -20.78 6.33 -5.67
CA THR A 154 -21.54 6.89 -6.04
C THR A 154 -21.81 7.25 -6.18
N VAL A 155 -21.75 7.23 -6.51
CA VAL A 155 -22.49 7.80 -6.98
C VAL A 155 -22.52 8.14 -7.28
N GLN A 156 -22.48 8.03 -7.48
CA GLN A 156 -22.94 8.51 -7.94
C GLN A 156 -22.69 8.61 -8.23
N ASP A 157 -22.36 8.31 -8.15
CA ASP A 157 -22.45 8.56 -8.53
C ASP A 157 -22.35 8.67 -8.87
N ARG A 158 -22.20 8.50 -9.11
CA ARG A 158 -22.55 8.87 -9.54
C ARG A 158 -22.66 9.25 -10.06
N LYS A 159 -22.67 9.04 -10.32
CA LYS A 159 -23.06 9.45 -10.76
C LYS A 159 -22.94 9.82 -11.11
N ASN A 160 -22.74 9.48 -11.08
CA ASN A 160 -22.95 9.99 -11.25
C ASN A 160 -22.69 10.17 -11.32
#